data_cd2067f083258b9f7471199385f6cb6e
#
_entry.id   cd2067f083258b9f7471199385f6cb6e
#
_cell.length_a   1.000
_cell.length_b   1.000
_cell.length_c   1.000
_cell.angle_alpha   90.00
_cell.angle_beta   90.00
_cell.angle_gamma   90.00
#
_symmetry.space_group_name_H-M   'P 1'
#
loop_
_entity.id
_entity.type
_entity.pdbx_description
1 polymer ?
#
loop_
_entity_poly.entity_id
_entity_poly.type
_entity_poly.pdbx_seq_one_letter_code
_entity_poly.pdbx_strand_id
1 'polypeptide(L)'
;MQYNQALAIDPKFCDALHGLAQAYHAQQDFDRTIEAAQRILALDPEDILAWTTISRAYQRKNMIPEAEDAGNKARILGWKQQLREQKAKSNAE
;
A
#
# COMPACT_ATOMS: atom_id res chain seq x y z
N MET A 1 -2.74 16.04 -17.45
CA MET A 1 -2.85 15.74 -17.16
C MET A 1 -2.81 15.32 -16.66
N GLN A 2 -2.93 15.19 -16.47
CA GLN A 2 -3.09 14.76 -16.02
C GLN A 2 -3.28 14.34 -15.42
N TYR A 3 -3.60 14.44 -15.15
CA TYR A 3 -3.95 14.03 -14.60
C TYR A 3 -4.36 13.61 -14.14
N ASN A 4 -4.79 14.10 -14.02
CA ASN A 4 -5.35 13.69 -13.78
C ASN A 4 -5.42 13.09 -13.50
N GLN A 5 -5.20 12.96 -13.67
CA GLN A 5 -5.13 12.26 -13.49
C GLN A 5 -5.18 11.76 -12.50
N ALA A 6 -4.92 12.28 -12.00
CA ALA A 6 -5.03 11.63 -10.84
C ALA A 6 -6.24 11.59 -10.20
N LEU A 7 -6.55 12.30 -10.57
CA LEU A 7 -7.52 12.11 -10.50
C LEU A 7 -8.02 11.11 -10.81
N ALA A 8 -7.42 10.85 -11.35
CA ALA A 8 -7.81 9.78 -12.12
C ALA A 8 -7.52 8.45 -11.52
N ILE A 9 -7.20 8.37 -10.29
CA ILE A 9 -7.10 7.11 -9.60
C ILE A 9 -8.49 6.54 -9.45
N ASP A 10 -8.76 5.49 -10.21
CA ASP A 10 -10.01 4.77 -10.12
C ASP A 10 -9.96 3.87 -8.88
N PRO A 11 -10.78 4.12 -7.85
CA PRO A 11 -10.75 3.27 -6.66
C PRO A 11 -11.03 1.80 -6.98
N LYS A 12 -11.86 1.56 -7.98
CA LYS A 12 -12.16 0.19 -8.38
C LYS A 12 -10.93 -0.50 -8.95
N PHE A 13 -10.08 0.24 -9.65
CA PHE A 13 -8.86 -0.32 -10.19
C PHE A 13 -7.90 -0.71 -9.08
N CYS A 14 -7.77 0.14 -8.07
CA CYS A 14 -6.95 -0.19 -6.91
C CYS A 14 -7.51 -1.38 -6.15
N ASP A 15 -8.82 -1.44 -5.97
CA ASP A 15 -9.46 -2.60 -5.33
C ASP A 15 -9.18 -3.88 -6.10
N ALA A 16 -9.23 -3.82 -7.42
CA ALA A 16 -8.93 -4.98 -8.25
C ALA A 16 -7.49 -5.43 -8.07
N LEU A 17 -6.56 -4.48 -8.00
CA LEU A 17 -5.16 -4.81 -7.77
C LEU A 17 -4.94 -5.40 -6.38
N HIS A 18 -5.62 -4.88 -5.36
CA HIS A 18 -5.54 -5.46 -4.02
C HIS A 18 -6.07 -6.90 -4.01
N GLY A 19 -7.21 -7.13 -4.68
CA GLY A 19 -7.75 -8.47 -4.79
C GLY A 19 -6.80 -9.42 -5.51
N LEU A 20 -6.17 -8.93 -6.56
CA LEU A 20 -5.20 -9.73 -7.32
C LEU A 20 -3.98 -10.06 -6.45
N ALA A 21 -3.49 -9.08 -5.70
CA ALA A 21 -2.36 -9.30 -4.81
C ALA A 21 -2.69 -10.35 -3.75
N GLN A 22 -3.90 -10.28 -3.19
CA GLN A 22 -4.33 -11.26 -2.20
C GLN A 22 -4.46 -12.66 -2.80
N ALA A 23 -4.96 -12.74 -4.03
CA ALA A 23 -5.09 -14.02 -4.72
C ALA A 23 -3.71 -14.64 -4.97
N TYR A 24 -2.74 -13.84 -5.41
CA TYR A 24 -1.38 -14.33 -5.60
C TYR A 24 -0.77 -14.77 -4.27
N HIS A 25 -1.01 -14.00 -3.21
CA HIS A 25 -0.49 -14.35 -1.89
C HIS A 25 -1.07 -15.70 -1.43
N ALA A 26 -2.35 -15.91 -1.64
CA ALA A 26 -2.99 -17.18 -1.28
C ALA A 26 -2.41 -18.36 -2.08
N GLN A 27 -1.98 -18.10 -3.32
CA GLN A 27 -1.33 -19.12 -4.14
C GLN A 27 0.14 -19.26 -3.82
N GLN A 28 0.65 -18.50 -2.88
CA GLN A 28 2.06 -18.46 -2.50
C GLN A 28 2.97 -17.96 -3.62
N ASP A 29 2.40 -17.19 -4.54
CA ASP A 29 3.15 -16.51 -5.59
C ASP A 29 3.52 -15.12 -5.08
N PHE A 30 4.55 -15.07 -4.23
CA PHE A 30 4.88 -13.84 -3.52
C PHE A 30 5.51 -12.80 -4.44
N ASP A 31 6.21 -13.22 -5.49
CA ASP A 31 6.78 -12.27 -6.44
C ASP A 31 5.68 -11.48 -7.15
N ARG A 32 4.63 -12.14 -7.58
CA ARG A 32 3.51 -11.46 -8.23
C ARG A 32 2.69 -10.64 -7.25
N THR A 33 2.61 -11.11 -5.99
CA THR A 33 1.99 -10.34 -4.94
C THR A 33 2.67 -8.98 -4.79
N ILE A 34 4.00 -8.99 -4.72
CA ILE A 34 4.79 -7.78 -4.59
C ILE A 34 4.61 -6.89 -5.83
N GLU A 35 4.63 -7.48 -7.01
CA GLU A 35 4.47 -6.73 -8.26
C GLU A 35 3.12 -6.03 -8.30
N ALA A 36 2.05 -6.73 -7.94
CA ALA A 36 0.71 -6.12 -7.92
C ALA A 36 0.64 -4.98 -6.91
N ALA A 37 1.23 -5.17 -5.73
CA ALA A 37 1.25 -4.13 -4.71
C ALA A 37 2.07 -2.93 -5.16
N GLN A 38 3.16 -3.15 -5.88
CA GLN A 38 3.96 -2.06 -6.42
C GLN A 38 3.20 -1.25 -7.45
N ARG A 39 2.33 -1.90 -8.23
CA ARG A 39 1.46 -1.19 -9.15
C ARG A 39 0.49 -0.27 -8.41
N ILE A 40 -0.04 -0.74 -7.29
CA ILE A 40 -0.90 0.10 -6.46
C ILE A 40 -0.12 1.33 -5.99
N LEU A 41 1.12 1.14 -5.56
CA LEU A 41 1.94 2.24 -5.07
C LEU A 41 2.32 3.22 -6.19
N ALA A 42 2.37 2.76 -7.42
CA ALA A 42 2.59 3.66 -8.54
C ALA A 42 1.40 4.60 -8.75
N LEU A 43 0.20 4.14 -8.40
CA LEU A 43 -1.01 4.95 -8.48
C LEU A 43 -1.24 5.75 -7.21
N ASP A 44 -0.94 5.16 -6.05
CA ASP A 44 -1.17 5.79 -4.75
C ASP A 44 0.01 5.43 -3.83
N PRO A 45 1.07 6.26 -3.83
CA PRO A 45 2.25 5.96 -3.01
C PRO A 45 1.99 5.90 -1.51
N GLU A 46 0.85 6.42 -1.06
CA GLU A 46 0.51 6.43 0.36
C GLU A 46 -0.46 5.32 0.75
N ASP A 47 -0.61 4.32 -0.10
CA ASP A 47 -1.50 3.19 0.18
C ASP A 47 -0.84 2.28 1.21
N ILE A 48 -1.32 2.37 2.45
CA ILE A 48 -0.78 1.61 3.57
C ILE A 48 -0.94 0.11 3.35
N LEU A 49 -2.09 -0.30 2.82
CA LEU A 49 -2.35 -1.71 2.60
C LEU A 49 -1.37 -2.31 1.60
N ALA A 50 -1.01 -1.55 0.57
CA ALA A 50 -0.02 -2.03 -0.41
C ALA A 50 1.33 -2.28 0.26
N TRP A 51 1.79 -1.35 1.09
CA TRP A 51 3.04 -1.54 1.82
C TRP A 51 2.98 -2.72 2.77
N THR A 52 1.84 -2.90 3.45
CA THR A 52 1.64 -4.04 4.35
C THR A 52 1.69 -5.35 3.57
N THR A 53 1.05 -5.38 2.41
CA THR A 53 1.06 -6.57 1.56
C THR A 53 2.48 -6.92 1.12
N ILE A 54 3.26 -5.91 0.72
CA ILE A 54 4.66 -6.12 0.34
C ILE A 54 5.46 -6.68 1.51
N SER A 55 5.27 -6.11 2.70
CA SER A 55 5.97 -6.58 3.90
C SER A 55 5.68 -8.05 4.16
N ARG A 56 4.40 -8.42 4.10
CA ARG A 56 4.01 -9.82 4.33
C ARG A 56 4.61 -10.76 3.30
N ALA A 57 4.61 -10.35 2.03
CA ALA A 57 5.16 -11.17 0.98
C ALA A 57 6.66 -11.40 1.16
N TYR A 58 7.39 -10.34 1.53
CA TYR A 58 8.82 -10.49 1.81
C TYR A 58 9.08 -11.39 3.02
N GLN A 59 8.23 -11.30 4.05
CA GLN A 59 8.37 -12.19 5.20
C GLN A 59 8.22 -13.64 4.79
N ARG A 60 7.28 -13.93 3.91
CA ARG A 60 7.07 -15.30 3.44
C ARG A 60 8.21 -15.77 2.56
N LYS A 61 8.89 -14.85 1.89
CA LYS A 61 10.08 -15.18 1.11
C LYS A 61 11.33 -15.24 1.97
N ASN A 62 11.20 -15.01 3.27
CA ASN A 62 12.31 -14.97 4.21
C ASN A 62 13.28 -13.83 3.93
N MET A 63 12.79 -12.77 3.34
CA MET A 63 13.57 -11.55 3.05
C MET A 63 13.26 -10.51 4.13
N ILE A 64 13.80 -10.74 5.32
CA ILE A 64 13.41 -9.98 6.51
C ILE A 64 13.79 -8.50 6.42
N PRO A 65 14.99 -8.10 5.96
CA PRO A 65 15.31 -6.67 5.86
C PRO A 65 14.34 -5.92 4.95
N GLU A 66 13.99 -6.49 3.82
CA GLU A 66 13.04 -5.88 2.89
C GLU A 66 11.65 -5.81 3.50
N ALA A 67 11.26 -6.87 4.23
CA ALA A 67 9.96 -6.89 4.90
C ALA A 67 9.88 -5.79 5.96
N GLU A 68 10.94 -5.61 6.72
CA GLU A 68 10.99 -4.57 7.74
C GLU A 68 10.93 -3.18 7.13
N ASP A 69 11.63 -2.97 6.02
CA ASP A 69 11.60 -1.69 5.33
C ASP A 69 10.19 -1.33 4.89
N ALA A 70 9.50 -2.27 4.25
CA ALA A 70 8.13 -2.05 3.81
C ALA A 70 7.18 -1.84 4.99
N GLY A 71 7.36 -2.62 6.05
CA GLY A 71 6.55 -2.46 7.26
C GLY A 71 6.74 -1.11 7.92
N ASN A 72 7.99 -0.61 7.93
CA ASN A 72 8.29 0.70 8.46
C ASN A 72 7.60 1.80 7.66
N LYS A 73 7.59 1.68 6.34
CA LYS A 73 6.91 2.65 5.50
C LYS A 73 5.41 2.66 5.76
N ALA A 74 4.81 1.48 5.93
CA ALA A 74 3.39 1.39 6.27
C ALA A 74 3.10 2.07 7.60
N ARG A 75 3.97 1.85 8.59
CA ARG A 75 3.81 2.45 9.92
C ARG A 75 3.93 3.96 9.87
N ILE A 76 4.92 4.47 9.13
CA ILE A 76 5.13 5.91 9.00
C ILE A 76 3.92 6.56 8.32
N LEU A 77 3.42 5.94 7.27
CA LEU A 77 2.24 6.47 6.58
C LEU A 77 1.01 6.47 7.46
N GLY A 78 0.84 5.41 8.25
CA GLY A 78 -0.27 5.34 9.20
C GLY A 78 -0.18 6.46 10.24
N TRP A 79 1.01 6.69 10.76
CA TRP A 79 1.24 7.75 11.73
C TRP A 79 0.96 9.12 11.12
N LYS A 80 1.43 9.36 9.89
CA LYS A 80 1.16 10.62 9.21
C LYS A 80 -0.34 10.85 9.02
N GLN A 81 -1.08 9.81 8.69
CA GLN A 81 -2.52 9.94 8.52
C GLN A 81 -3.20 10.28 9.84
N GLN A 82 -2.77 9.64 10.93
CA GLN A 82 -3.31 9.97 12.24
C GLN A 82 -3.05 11.42 12.62
N LEU A 83 -1.84 11.90 12.35
CA LEU A 83 -1.51 13.30 12.65
C LEU A 83 -2.37 14.25 11.85
N ARG A 84 -2.64 13.96 10.58
CA ARG A 84 -3.50 14.79 9.76
C ARG A 84 -4.92 14.82 10.32
N GLU A 85 -5.44 13.66 10.74
CA GLU A 85 -6.76 13.57 11.30
C GLU A 85 -6.88 14.37 12.60
N GLN A 86 -5.88 14.23 13.47
CA GLN A 86 -5.86 14.98 14.73
C GLN A 86 -5.78 16.47 14.49
N LYS A 87 -4.96 16.88 13.53
CA LYS A 87 -4.83 18.29 13.20
C LYS A 87 -6.13 18.84 12.65
N ALA A 88 -6.80 18.08 11.79
CA ALA A 88 -8.08 18.48 11.23
C ALA A 88 -9.13 18.63 12.32
N LYS A 89 -9.16 17.70 13.29
CA LYS A 89 -10.07 17.79 14.42
C LYS A 89 -9.79 19.01 15.28
N SER A 90 -8.51 19.27 15.55
CA SER A 90 -8.12 20.46 16.32
C SER A 90 -8.57 21.73 15.62
N ASN A 91 -8.39 21.78 14.31
CA ASN A 91 -8.76 22.96 13.55
C ASN A 91 -10.28 23.14 13.45
N ALA A 92 -11.02 22.04 13.55
CA ALA A 92 -12.48 22.09 13.49
C ALA A 92 -13.11 22.65 14.75
N GLU A 93 -12.37 22.70 15.84
CA GLU A 93 -12.86 23.28 17.08
C GLU A 93 -12.58 24.77 17.11
#